data_7d61cb702808c87c1a0fb566efc8251f
#
_entry.id   7d61cb702808c87c1a0fb566efc8251f
#
_cell.length_a   1.000
_cell.length_b   1.000
_cell.length_c   1.000
_cell.angle_alpha   90.00
_cell.angle_beta   90.00
_cell.angle_gamma   90.00
#
_symmetry.space_group_name_H-M   'P 1'
#
loop_
_entity.id
_entity.type
_entity.pdbx_description
1 polymer ?
#
loop_
_entity_poly.entity_id
_entity_poly.type
_entity_poly.pdbx_seq_one_letter_code
_entity_poly.pdbx_strand_id
1 'polypeptide(L)'
;MARIVLVASCLAWSWIAGPEAFALAPFGKQAGAAYRSLPSATKGGTLYLRLASNPKVLNPFVTGDVDSSNVIDFLFAHLLRKDHETGEYYPELAEKFDVSKDRKVLTFTLRKDAVWEDGSPITSDDAEFSFQTLMNPKTDAAPLRTYFEGYRFEKIDAHTFRFLVDKPNVNTVDETLDDFLIIQKKQFSGVSDFNRSKGIMEPVSSGPYRLKAFSRDQKLELELKKDWWGFKLPEFKNQYNFHSIVFRIIPDSALSYEKFIKGEIDVYEMNAEVFGTRVKGSDKERFGADEKDSKPLWAKHFMTQASAPWSYIGWNLRRPVFSGKKTRQALAHLIDTDELIRKVYHGEARPCIGPFGSSTPNTAPDQAKRAFKYDPKKALALLKEDGWSDLDGTNTLSKMIGGKKVRFEFTLRYNSENPMRAKIAQIVKEQFKKAGITAQVQALEFNTLLGYMENRDFDAIIMGWGKGSLNADSKQLWHTKSAENKGSNAVGYSNPEADKLIEQATTELDVKKHFKLNQKIGAIIYDDQPYAFLVEVPGFMAGFQNGRIRASRWVMRYNDTAPVSLYSAKP
;
A
#
# COMPACT_ATOMS: atom_id res chain seq x y z
N MET A 1 -1.09 5.93 -61.96
CA MET A 1 -2.15 6.37 -61.05
C MET A 1 -1.85 5.81 -59.66
N ALA A 2 -1.22 6.62 -58.85
CA ALA A 2 -0.82 6.24 -57.51
C ALA A 2 -1.95 6.57 -56.52
N ARG A 3 -2.36 5.58 -55.73
CA ARG A 3 -3.24 5.79 -54.57
C ARG A 3 -2.39 5.86 -53.31
N ILE A 4 -2.33 7.05 -52.75
CA ILE A 4 -1.74 7.35 -51.46
C ILE A 4 -2.70 6.81 -50.39
N VAL A 5 -2.18 5.90 -49.52
CA VAL A 5 -2.86 5.49 -48.28
C VAL A 5 -2.39 6.40 -47.16
N LEU A 6 -3.28 7.23 -46.67
CA LEU A 6 -3.07 7.99 -45.45
C LEU A 6 -3.09 7.06 -44.23
N VAL A 7 -1.97 6.96 -43.56
CA VAL A 7 -1.87 6.37 -42.23
C VAL A 7 -2.26 7.46 -41.25
N ALA A 8 -3.42 7.33 -40.61
CA ALA A 8 -3.83 8.19 -39.51
C ALA A 8 -2.98 7.86 -38.27
N SER A 9 -2.08 8.75 -37.94
CA SER A 9 -1.35 8.74 -36.68
C SER A 9 -2.30 9.05 -35.53
N CYS A 10 -2.61 8.07 -34.68
CA CYS A 10 -3.20 8.29 -33.38
C CYS A 10 -2.22 9.07 -32.51
N LEU A 11 -2.41 10.37 -32.44
CA LEU A 11 -1.79 11.23 -31.43
C LEU A 11 -2.38 10.82 -30.07
N ALA A 12 -1.58 10.10 -29.30
CA ALA A 12 -1.81 9.91 -27.87
C ALA A 12 -1.74 11.28 -27.18
N TRP A 13 -2.89 11.80 -26.81
CA TRP A 13 -2.97 12.93 -25.91
C TRP A 13 -2.51 12.49 -24.53
N SER A 14 -1.22 12.66 -24.25
CA SER A 14 -0.69 12.68 -22.91
C SER A 14 -1.19 13.96 -22.22
N TRP A 15 -2.30 13.88 -21.55
CA TRP A 15 -2.66 14.87 -20.54
C TRP A 15 -1.70 14.69 -19.37
N ILE A 16 -0.55 15.37 -19.45
CA ILE A 16 0.23 15.70 -18.27
C ILE A 16 -0.63 16.72 -17.52
N ALA A 17 -1.34 16.28 -16.47
CA ALA A 17 -1.93 17.21 -15.52
C ALA A 17 -0.79 18.10 -15.03
N GLY A 18 -0.91 19.41 -15.24
CA GLY A 18 0.10 20.35 -14.82
C GLY A 18 0.31 20.27 -13.30
N PRO A 19 1.45 20.76 -12.82
CA PRO A 19 1.84 20.68 -11.42
C PRO A 19 0.89 21.38 -10.42
N GLU A 20 -0.15 22.03 -10.90
CA GLU A 20 -1.18 22.68 -10.07
C GLU A 20 -2.19 21.68 -9.46
N ALA A 21 -2.26 20.44 -9.96
CA ALA A 21 -3.15 19.41 -9.42
C ALA A 21 -2.68 18.83 -8.07
N PHE A 22 -1.52 19.24 -7.57
CA PHE A 22 -0.93 18.76 -6.33
C PHE A 22 -0.87 19.81 -5.20
N ALA A 23 -1.42 21.02 -5.43
CA ALA A 23 -1.60 21.96 -4.35
C ALA A 23 -2.83 21.54 -3.53
N LEU A 24 -2.61 21.10 -2.30
CA LEU A 24 -3.66 20.81 -1.32
C LEU A 24 -4.52 22.06 -1.09
N ALA A 25 -5.64 22.15 -1.82
CA ALA A 25 -6.74 22.98 -1.36
C ALA A 25 -7.51 22.12 -0.34
N PRO A 26 -7.67 22.54 0.92
CA PRO A 26 -8.33 21.74 1.96
C PRO A 26 -9.76 21.32 1.60
N PHE A 27 -10.43 22.09 0.75
CA PHE A 27 -11.68 21.73 0.09
C PHE A 27 -11.61 22.18 -1.38
N GLY A 28 -11.22 21.30 -2.26
CA GLY A 28 -11.32 21.55 -3.69
C GLY A 28 -12.78 21.81 -4.06
N LYS A 29 -13.05 22.80 -4.91
CA LYS A 29 -14.42 23.10 -5.39
C LYS A 29 -15.11 21.89 -6.03
N GLN A 30 -14.33 20.90 -6.46
CA GLN A 30 -14.80 19.66 -7.10
C GLN A 30 -14.71 18.43 -6.19
N ALA A 31 -14.08 18.53 -5.00
CA ALA A 31 -13.98 17.42 -4.07
C ALA A 31 -15.36 16.85 -3.74
N GLY A 32 -15.53 15.55 -3.86
CA GLY A 32 -16.80 14.87 -3.65
C GLY A 32 -17.82 15.04 -4.77
N ALA A 33 -17.55 15.84 -5.82
CA ALA A 33 -18.50 16.06 -6.92
C ALA A 33 -18.90 14.76 -7.61
N ALA A 34 -17.95 13.85 -7.79
CA ALA A 34 -18.18 12.53 -8.34
C ALA A 34 -19.19 11.72 -7.53
N TYR A 35 -19.08 11.77 -6.21
CA TYR A 35 -19.96 11.04 -5.28
C TYR A 35 -21.35 11.69 -5.17
N ARG A 36 -21.44 13.02 -5.18
CA ARG A 36 -22.72 13.76 -5.23
C ARG A 36 -23.52 13.44 -6.49
N SER A 37 -22.83 13.17 -7.60
CA SER A 37 -23.45 12.86 -8.90
C SER A 37 -23.74 11.37 -9.11
N LEU A 38 -23.46 10.49 -8.14
CA LEU A 38 -23.79 9.08 -8.26
C LEU A 38 -25.29 8.89 -8.50
N PRO A 39 -25.70 8.07 -9.49
CA PRO A 39 -27.10 7.76 -9.68
C PRO A 39 -27.68 7.04 -8.47
N SER A 40 -29.00 7.13 -8.29
CA SER A 40 -29.68 6.33 -7.28
C SER A 40 -29.43 4.85 -7.53
N ALA A 41 -28.96 4.16 -6.50
CA ALA A 41 -28.66 2.74 -6.56
C ALA A 41 -29.66 1.94 -5.72
N THR A 42 -29.88 0.68 -6.10
CA THR A 42 -30.68 -0.26 -5.30
C THR A 42 -30.02 -0.46 -3.95
N LYS A 43 -30.75 -0.14 -2.88
CA LYS A 43 -30.28 -0.39 -1.50
C LYS A 43 -30.80 -1.73 -1.01
N GLY A 44 -29.94 -2.46 -0.29
CA GLY A 44 -30.27 -3.75 0.31
C GLY A 44 -29.34 -4.87 -0.12
N GLY A 45 -29.68 -6.11 0.24
CA GLY A 45 -28.88 -7.28 -0.06
C GLY A 45 -27.60 -7.39 0.78
N THR A 46 -26.80 -8.40 0.44
CA THR A 46 -25.54 -8.72 1.11
C THR A 46 -24.39 -8.72 0.11
N LEU A 47 -23.31 -8.04 0.48
CA LEU A 47 -22.04 -8.07 -0.26
C LEU A 47 -21.12 -9.09 0.40
N TYR A 48 -20.63 -10.05 -0.37
CA TYR A 48 -19.68 -11.06 0.08
C TYR A 48 -18.27 -10.74 -0.38
N LEU A 49 -17.40 -10.48 0.59
CA LEU A 49 -15.99 -10.17 0.38
C LEU A 49 -15.11 -11.26 1.00
N ARG A 50 -13.82 -11.22 0.72
CA ARG A 50 -12.80 -12.09 1.28
C ARG A 50 -11.91 -11.35 2.26
N LEU A 51 -11.52 -12.01 3.35
CA LEU A 51 -10.32 -11.74 4.12
C LEU A 51 -9.36 -12.93 3.99
N ALA A 52 -8.07 -12.65 3.91
CA ALA A 52 -7.05 -13.69 3.83
C ALA A 52 -6.76 -14.31 5.21
N SER A 53 -7.02 -13.57 6.28
CA SER A 53 -6.80 -13.99 7.67
C SER A 53 -7.88 -13.45 8.59
N ASN A 54 -7.91 -13.94 9.83
CA ASN A 54 -8.73 -13.32 10.86
C ASN A 54 -8.22 -11.90 11.16
N PRO A 55 -9.08 -10.87 11.19
CA PRO A 55 -8.71 -9.59 11.75
C PRO A 55 -8.17 -9.77 13.16
N LYS A 56 -6.99 -9.25 13.43
CA LYS A 56 -6.38 -9.31 14.76
C LYS A 56 -7.03 -8.35 15.72
N VAL A 57 -7.37 -7.18 15.21
CA VAL A 57 -7.97 -6.06 15.95
C VAL A 57 -8.92 -5.29 15.02
N LEU A 58 -9.92 -4.63 15.59
CA LEU A 58 -10.83 -3.72 14.88
C LEU A 58 -10.72 -2.29 15.43
N ASN A 59 -9.53 -1.94 15.92
CA ASN A 59 -9.23 -0.61 16.43
C ASN A 59 -8.18 0.08 15.55
N PRO A 60 -8.41 1.33 15.13
CA PRO A 60 -7.57 2.01 14.15
C PRO A 60 -6.14 2.29 14.61
N PHE A 61 -5.87 2.34 15.92
CA PHE A 61 -4.54 2.70 16.42
C PHE A 61 -3.58 1.51 16.54
N VAL A 62 -4.11 0.35 16.84
CA VAL A 62 -3.30 -0.85 17.11
C VAL A 62 -3.37 -1.88 15.99
N THR A 63 -4.01 -1.53 14.87
CA THR A 63 -4.02 -2.36 13.68
C THR A 63 -2.66 -2.32 12.98
N GLY A 64 -2.21 -3.47 12.51
CA GLY A 64 -0.96 -3.60 11.75
C GLY A 64 -1.11 -4.54 10.57
N ASP A 65 -2.35 -4.92 10.22
CA ASP A 65 -2.62 -5.82 9.10
C ASP A 65 -3.74 -5.29 8.18
N VAL A 66 -3.65 -5.67 6.91
CA VAL A 66 -4.54 -5.19 5.85
C VAL A 66 -5.99 -5.68 6.05
N ASP A 67 -6.18 -6.91 6.53
CA ASP A 67 -7.51 -7.49 6.73
C ASP A 67 -8.29 -6.74 7.81
N SER A 68 -7.62 -6.38 8.91
CA SER A 68 -8.19 -5.52 9.95
C SER A 68 -8.53 -4.13 9.41
N SER A 69 -7.62 -3.50 8.66
CA SER A 69 -7.82 -2.16 8.08
C SER A 69 -9.01 -2.12 7.12
N ASN A 70 -9.18 -3.16 6.28
CA ASN A 70 -10.32 -3.28 5.35
C ASN A 70 -11.68 -3.29 6.07
N VAL A 71 -11.75 -3.83 7.29
CA VAL A 71 -12.97 -3.83 8.09
C VAL A 71 -13.16 -2.50 8.80
N ILE A 72 -12.09 -1.92 9.35
CA ILE A 72 -12.08 -0.66 10.11
C ILE A 72 -12.63 0.50 9.28
N ASP A 73 -12.33 0.56 7.98
CA ASP A 73 -12.82 1.63 7.07
C ASP A 73 -14.36 1.70 6.96
N PHE A 74 -15.06 0.62 7.23
CA PHE A 74 -16.52 0.61 7.32
C PHE A 74 -17.05 0.98 8.70
N LEU A 75 -16.25 0.81 9.75
CA LEU A 75 -16.66 1.01 11.14
C LEU A 75 -16.45 2.44 11.63
N PHE A 76 -15.46 3.15 11.07
CA PHE A 76 -15.10 4.49 11.53
C PHE A 76 -15.26 5.54 10.45
N ALA A 77 -15.82 6.69 10.85
CA ALA A 77 -15.86 7.88 10.01
C ALA A 77 -14.51 8.60 10.08
N HIS A 78 -14.07 9.14 8.94
CA HIS A 78 -12.89 9.98 8.86
C HIS A 78 -13.22 11.44 9.19
N LEU A 79 -12.22 12.22 9.56
CA LEU A 79 -12.41 13.67 9.69
C LEU A 79 -12.86 14.26 8.35
N LEU A 80 -12.13 13.96 7.30
CA LEU A 80 -12.43 14.28 5.93
C LEU A 80 -12.20 13.01 5.08
N ARG A 81 -12.98 12.85 4.01
CA ARG A 81 -12.84 11.71 3.09
C ARG A 81 -12.12 12.16 1.82
N LYS A 82 -11.15 11.39 1.39
CA LYS A 82 -10.43 11.65 0.14
C LYS A 82 -11.28 11.32 -1.07
N ASP A 83 -11.37 12.23 -2.01
CA ASP A 83 -11.94 11.97 -3.32
C ASP A 83 -10.89 11.26 -4.17
N HIS A 84 -11.11 9.98 -4.45
CA HIS A 84 -10.16 9.14 -5.19
C HIS A 84 -9.99 9.53 -6.67
N GLU A 85 -10.86 10.39 -7.21
CA GLU A 85 -10.73 10.91 -8.56
C GLU A 85 -9.87 12.16 -8.64
N THR A 86 -10.05 13.08 -7.68
CA THR A 86 -9.35 14.36 -7.67
C THR A 86 -8.13 14.37 -6.76
N GLY A 87 -8.08 13.47 -5.75
CA GLY A 87 -7.10 13.49 -4.67
C GLY A 87 -7.36 14.56 -3.61
N GLU A 88 -8.44 15.33 -3.76
CA GLU A 88 -8.86 16.37 -2.81
C GLU A 88 -9.72 15.76 -1.70
N TYR A 89 -9.88 16.49 -0.61
CA TYR A 89 -10.70 16.04 0.52
C TYR A 89 -12.07 16.72 0.53
N TYR A 90 -13.10 15.99 0.95
CA TYR A 90 -14.45 16.50 1.21
C TYR A 90 -14.89 16.19 2.65
N PRO A 91 -15.83 17.01 3.21
CA PRO A 91 -16.26 16.84 4.59
C PRO A 91 -16.89 15.48 4.88
N GLU A 92 -16.53 14.88 6.04
CA GLU A 92 -17.25 13.75 6.62
C GLU A 92 -17.60 14.09 8.07
N LEU A 93 -16.80 13.71 9.07
CA LEU A 93 -17.03 14.02 10.47
C LEU A 93 -16.73 15.50 10.81
N ALA A 94 -15.70 16.09 10.20
CA ALA A 94 -15.45 17.51 10.28
C ALA A 94 -16.20 18.26 9.17
N GLU A 95 -17.05 19.24 9.55
CA GLU A 95 -17.75 20.11 8.61
C GLU A 95 -16.90 21.29 8.14
N LYS A 96 -15.85 21.66 8.91
CA LYS A 96 -14.88 22.70 8.55
C LYS A 96 -13.47 22.22 8.88
N PHE A 97 -12.54 22.62 8.02
CA PHE A 97 -11.13 22.34 8.15
C PHE A 97 -10.32 23.54 7.65
N ASP A 98 -9.41 24.03 8.48
CA ASP A 98 -8.52 25.12 8.14
C ASP A 98 -7.06 24.74 8.39
N VAL A 99 -6.18 25.15 7.49
CA VAL A 99 -4.74 24.92 7.58
C VAL A 99 -4.02 26.27 7.48
N SER A 100 -3.17 26.57 8.45
CA SER A 100 -2.31 27.75 8.37
C SER A 100 -1.32 27.66 7.18
N LYS A 101 -0.90 28.79 6.65
CA LYS A 101 0.00 28.86 5.48
C LYS A 101 1.32 28.09 5.69
N ASP A 102 1.81 28.07 6.92
CA ASP A 102 3.03 27.35 7.32
C ASP A 102 2.77 25.90 7.73
N ARG A 103 1.50 25.43 7.58
CA ARG A 103 1.04 24.09 7.97
C ARG A 103 1.27 23.71 9.44
N LYS A 104 1.52 24.70 10.29
CA LYS A 104 1.74 24.46 11.73
C LYS A 104 0.47 24.35 12.55
N VAL A 105 -0.66 24.79 12.01
CA VAL A 105 -1.96 24.74 12.68
C VAL A 105 -2.99 24.12 11.75
N LEU A 106 -3.57 23.01 12.19
CA LEU A 106 -4.68 22.33 11.50
C LEU A 106 -5.90 22.38 12.43
N THR A 107 -6.94 23.09 12.02
CA THR A 107 -8.15 23.30 12.81
C THR A 107 -9.32 22.55 12.23
N PHE A 108 -10.03 21.80 13.07
CA PHE A 108 -11.19 21.00 12.71
C PHE A 108 -12.42 21.44 13.49
N THR A 109 -13.56 21.59 12.81
CA THR A 109 -14.87 21.75 13.45
C THR A 109 -15.71 20.52 13.16
N LEU A 110 -16.04 19.75 14.18
CA LEU A 110 -16.86 18.54 14.08
C LEU A 110 -18.34 18.90 13.88
N ARG A 111 -19.04 18.04 13.20
CA ARG A 111 -20.50 18.13 13.00
C ARG A 111 -21.23 17.93 14.33
N LYS A 112 -22.21 18.75 14.61
CA LYS A 112 -23.03 18.64 15.82
C LYS A 112 -24.05 17.50 15.79
N ASP A 113 -24.39 17.01 14.59
CA ASP A 113 -25.36 15.92 14.39
C ASP A 113 -24.70 14.55 14.24
N ALA A 114 -23.37 14.47 14.35
CA ALA A 114 -22.64 13.20 14.33
C ALA A 114 -22.76 12.49 15.68
N VAL A 115 -23.13 11.22 15.63
CA VAL A 115 -23.31 10.38 16.81
C VAL A 115 -22.62 9.03 16.64
N TRP A 116 -22.21 8.47 17.75
CA TRP A 116 -21.76 7.09 17.85
C TRP A 116 -22.91 6.10 17.65
N GLU A 117 -22.59 4.83 17.49
CA GLU A 117 -23.57 3.74 17.36
C GLU A 117 -24.54 3.66 18.56
N ASP A 118 -24.09 4.03 19.75
CA ASP A 118 -24.90 4.07 20.97
C ASP A 118 -25.75 5.35 21.11
N GLY A 119 -25.76 6.20 20.10
CA GLY A 119 -26.49 7.48 20.07
C GLY A 119 -25.82 8.62 20.81
N SER A 120 -24.70 8.42 21.49
CA SER A 120 -23.98 9.51 22.14
C SER A 120 -23.29 10.44 21.12
N PRO A 121 -23.18 11.76 21.37
CA PRO A 121 -22.57 12.69 20.43
C PRO A 121 -21.06 12.44 20.29
N ILE A 122 -20.53 12.66 19.07
CA ILE A 122 -19.10 12.67 18.81
C ILE A 122 -18.57 14.08 19.08
N THR A 123 -17.59 14.21 19.95
CA THR A 123 -17.10 15.51 20.41
C THR A 123 -15.59 15.63 20.37
N SER A 124 -15.10 16.85 20.63
CA SER A 124 -13.66 17.11 20.79
C SER A 124 -13.05 16.36 21.99
N ASP A 125 -13.86 15.92 22.98
CA ASP A 125 -13.38 15.06 24.07
C ASP A 125 -12.98 13.68 23.58
N ASP A 126 -13.70 13.13 22.58
CA ASP A 126 -13.33 11.87 21.94
C ASP A 126 -12.05 12.04 21.11
N ALA A 127 -11.92 13.18 20.40
CA ALA A 127 -10.73 13.48 19.61
C ALA A 127 -9.48 13.65 20.51
N GLU A 128 -9.62 14.36 21.63
CA GLU A 128 -8.55 14.53 22.62
C GLU A 128 -8.11 13.19 23.21
N PHE A 129 -9.09 12.38 23.63
CA PHE A 129 -8.85 11.04 24.15
C PHE A 129 -8.14 10.16 23.11
N SER A 130 -8.57 10.24 21.86
CA SER A 130 -7.99 9.51 20.74
C SER A 130 -6.51 9.86 20.54
N PHE A 131 -6.20 11.15 20.54
CA PHE A 131 -4.82 11.61 20.41
C PHE A 131 -3.96 11.22 21.62
N GLN A 132 -4.46 11.38 22.83
CA GLN A 132 -3.76 10.98 24.06
C GLN A 132 -3.48 9.47 24.07
N THR A 133 -4.44 8.65 23.59
CA THR A 133 -4.29 7.20 23.49
C THR A 133 -3.24 6.82 22.44
N LEU A 134 -3.27 7.44 21.27
CA LEU A 134 -2.28 7.24 20.20
C LEU A 134 -0.87 7.58 20.68
N MET A 135 -0.72 8.71 21.38
CA MET A 135 0.59 9.19 21.85
C MET A 135 1.09 8.49 23.11
N ASN A 136 0.25 7.70 23.78
CA ASN A 136 0.65 6.95 24.97
C ASN A 136 1.66 5.84 24.59
N PRO A 137 2.89 5.83 25.17
CA PRO A 137 3.88 4.79 24.85
C PRO A 137 3.46 3.37 25.24
N LYS A 138 2.44 3.21 26.09
CA LYS A 138 1.87 1.90 26.47
C LYS A 138 0.87 1.38 25.43
N THR A 139 0.40 2.20 24.50
CA THR A 139 -0.46 1.75 23.39
C THR A 139 0.40 1.13 22.30
N ASP A 140 0.00 -0.03 21.78
CA ASP A 140 0.70 -0.74 20.71
C ASP A 140 0.53 -0.06 19.35
N ALA A 141 0.76 1.26 19.31
CA ALA A 141 0.58 2.14 18.16
C ALA A 141 1.91 2.76 17.67
N ALA A 142 3.04 2.14 17.96
CA ALA A 142 4.35 2.71 17.68
C ALA A 142 4.56 3.13 16.21
N PRO A 143 4.16 2.35 15.19
CA PRO A 143 4.30 2.77 13.79
C PRO A 143 3.49 4.02 13.46
N LEU A 144 2.22 4.06 13.89
CA LEU A 144 1.32 5.20 13.65
C LEU A 144 1.74 6.44 14.45
N ARG A 145 2.24 6.25 15.67
CA ARG A 145 2.71 7.35 16.53
C ARG A 145 3.81 8.18 15.90
N THR A 146 4.68 7.58 15.08
CA THR A 146 5.79 8.30 14.44
C THR A 146 5.32 9.40 13.49
N TYR A 147 4.13 9.29 12.90
CA TYR A 147 3.54 10.33 12.05
C TYR A 147 3.06 11.54 12.85
N PHE A 148 2.78 11.35 14.14
CA PHE A 148 2.29 12.40 15.05
C PHE A 148 3.36 12.91 16.04
N GLU A 149 4.62 12.55 15.84
CA GLU A 149 5.72 13.12 16.63
C GLU A 149 5.81 14.63 16.39
N GLY A 150 5.86 15.41 17.48
CA GLY A 150 5.88 16.88 17.41
C GLY A 150 4.49 17.52 17.21
N TYR A 151 3.42 16.72 17.26
CA TYR A 151 2.06 17.24 17.31
C TYR A 151 1.64 17.52 18.75
N ARG A 152 0.87 18.57 18.94
CA ARG A 152 0.17 18.89 20.18
C ARG A 152 -1.31 19.08 19.87
N PHE A 153 -2.17 18.52 20.70
CA PHE A 153 -3.63 18.67 20.61
C PHE A 153 -4.09 19.83 21.46
N GLU A 154 -5.00 20.63 20.93
CA GLU A 154 -5.63 21.72 21.66
C GLU A 154 -7.14 21.70 21.42
N LYS A 155 -7.90 21.42 22.48
CA LYS A 155 -9.36 21.52 22.46
C LYS A 155 -9.76 23.00 22.61
N ILE A 156 -10.59 23.48 21.68
CA ILE A 156 -11.11 24.85 21.68
C ILE A 156 -12.50 24.88 22.33
N ASP A 157 -13.40 24.01 21.86
CA ASP A 157 -14.73 23.84 22.45
C ASP A 157 -15.21 22.37 22.24
N ALA A 158 -16.49 22.10 22.49
CA ALA A 158 -17.04 20.73 22.40
C ALA A 158 -16.98 20.13 20.97
N HIS A 159 -16.85 20.95 19.92
CA HIS A 159 -16.84 20.50 18.53
C HIS A 159 -15.63 21.03 17.75
N THR A 160 -14.79 21.85 18.34
CA THR A 160 -13.64 22.44 17.67
C THR A 160 -12.36 22.09 18.40
N PHE A 161 -11.39 21.59 17.66
CA PHE A 161 -10.04 21.31 18.14
C PHE A 161 -9.01 21.65 17.07
N ARG A 162 -7.74 21.70 17.45
CA ARG A 162 -6.64 21.88 16.51
C ARG A 162 -5.43 21.06 16.90
N PHE A 163 -4.66 20.68 15.86
CA PHE A 163 -3.31 20.21 16.01
C PHE A 163 -2.33 21.36 15.81
N LEU A 164 -1.36 21.45 16.69
CA LEU A 164 -0.18 22.31 16.56
C LEU A 164 0.99 21.40 16.17
N VAL A 165 1.64 21.69 15.04
CA VAL A 165 2.68 20.85 14.43
C VAL A 165 4.00 21.58 14.48
N ASP A 166 4.98 21.03 15.19
CA ASP A 166 6.29 21.69 15.38
C ASP A 166 7.10 21.74 14.06
N LYS A 167 7.11 20.63 13.31
CA LYS A 167 7.88 20.46 12.06
C LYS A 167 6.99 19.91 10.95
N PRO A 168 6.15 20.75 10.35
CA PRO A 168 5.30 20.31 9.25
C PRO A 168 6.12 19.95 8.00
N ASN A 169 5.55 19.04 7.19
CA ASN A 169 6.10 18.60 5.91
C ASN A 169 4.99 18.55 4.83
N VAL A 170 5.31 18.08 3.63
CA VAL A 170 4.32 17.98 2.55
C VAL A 170 3.17 17.01 2.87
N ASN A 171 3.42 16.02 3.73
CA ASN A 171 2.44 14.99 4.10
C ASN A 171 1.62 15.32 5.34
N THR A 172 1.99 16.37 6.09
CA THR A 172 1.36 16.72 7.38
C THR A 172 -0.17 16.70 7.33
N VAL A 173 -0.75 17.23 6.27
CA VAL A 173 -2.21 17.25 6.10
C VAL A 173 -2.74 15.86 5.75
N ASP A 174 -2.14 15.19 4.75
CA ASP A 174 -2.57 13.85 4.32
C ASP A 174 -2.45 12.83 5.46
N GLU A 175 -1.31 12.78 6.15
CA GLU A 175 -1.08 11.91 7.30
C GLU A 175 -2.11 12.15 8.43
N THR A 176 -2.41 13.42 8.72
CA THR A 176 -3.42 13.74 9.74
C THR A 176 -4.82 13.27 9.32
N LEU A 177 -5.19 13.45 8.06
CA LEU A 177 -6.54 13.15 7.58
C LEU A 177 -6.75 11.66 7.30
N ASP A 178 -5.74 10.98 6.80
CA ASP A 178 -5.84 9.57 6.44
C ASP A 178 -5.64 8.65 7.67
N ASP A 179 -4.79 9.06 8.63
CA ASP A 179 -4.32 8.18 9.71
C ASP A 179 -4.94 8.50 11.10
N PHE A 180 -5.51 9.70 11.29
CA PHE A 180 -6.15 10.05 12.57
C PHE A 180 -7.64 9.79 12.55
N LEU A 181 -8.06 8.64 13.10
CA LEU A 181 -9.46 8.32 13.35
C LEU A 181 -9.84 8.61 14.82
N ILE A 182 -11.10 8.97 15.06
CA ILE A 182 -11.61 9.22 16.41
C ILE A 182 -12.23 7.94 16.95
N ILE A 183 -11.87 7.56 18.19
CA ILE A 183 -12.46 6.46 18.96
C ILE A 183 -13.27 7.01 20.14
N GLN A 184 -14.30 6.26 20.55
CA GLN A 184 -15.20 6.70 21.60
C GLN A 184 -14.52 6.68 22.98
N LYS A 185 -14.37 7.84 23.63
CA LYS A 185 -13.82 7.96 25.01
C LYS A 185 -14.60 7.14 26.03
N LYS A 186 -15.92 7.15 25.96
CA LYS A 186 -16.82 6.43 26.89
C LYS A 186 -16.55 4.93 26.91
N GLN A 187 -16.27 4.32 25.75
CA GLN A 187 -16.01 2.89 25.64
C GLN A 187 -14.77 2.44 26.43
N PHE A 188 -13.78 3.32 26.56
CA PHE A 188 -12.51 3.01 27.22
C PHE A 188 -12.41 3.63 28.63
N SER A 189 -13.48 4.25 29.14
CA SER A 189 -13.51 4.77 30.50
C SER A 189 -13.30 3.67 31.53
N GLY A 190 -12.30 3.83 32.42
CA GLY A 190 -11.97 2.85 33.46
C GLY A 190 -11.21 1.61 32.96
N VAL A 191 -10.82 1.57 31.68
CA VAL A 191 -9.99 0.48 31.14
C VAL A 191 -8.54 0.68 31.57
N SER A 192 -7.98 -0.32 32.26
CA SER A 192 -6.60 -0.27 32.76
C SER A 192 -5.55 -0.61 31.69
N ASP A 193 -5.90 -1.46 30.73
CA ASP A 193 -5.04 -1.87 29.62
C ASP A 193 -5.82 -1.71 28.30
N PHE A 194 -5.50 -0.66 27.56
CA PHE A 194 -6.13 -0.36 26.28
C PHE A 194 -5.99 -1.49 25.28
N ASN A 195 -4.78 -2.07 25.16
CA ASN A 195 -4.46 -3.08 24.14
C ASN A 195 -5.21 -4.40 24.32
N ARG A 196 -5.72 -4.66 25.54
CA ARG A 196 -6.46 -5.88 25.89
C ARG A 196 -7.94 -5.63 26.17
N SER A 197 -8.40 -4.41 25.94
CA SER A 197 -9.81 -4.07 26.18
C SER A 197 -10.73 -4.74 25.15
N LYS A 198 -11.98 -4.99 25.57
CA LYS A 198 -13.02 -5.50 24.67
C LYS A 198 -13.22 -4.63 23.44
N GLY A 199 -13.08 -3.29 23.57
CA GLY A 199 -13.22 -2.31 22.50
C GLY A 199 -12.20 -2.46 21.38
N ILE A 200 -11.13 -3.24 21.56
CA ILE A 200 -10.17 -3.54 20.51
C ILE A 200 -10.79 -4.44 19.41
N MET A 201 -11.69 -5.36 19.78
CA MET A 201 -12.37 -6.28 18.86
C MET A 201 -13.83 -5.95 18.62
N GLU A 202 -14.46 -5.22 19.53
CA GLU A 202 -15.88 -4.85 19.48
C GLU A 202 -16.00 -3.32 19.64
N PRO A 203 -15.53 -2.54 18.63
CA PRO A 203 -15.56 -1.08 18.73
C PRO A 203 -16.99 -0.54 18.61
N VAL A 204 -17.28 0.52 19.36
CA VAL A 204 -18.45 1.36 19.10
C VAL A 204 -18.16 2.20 17.85
N SER A 205 -18.95 2.00 16.80
CA SER A 205 -18.67 2.54 15.48
C SER A 205 -19.19 3.96 15.27
N SER A 206 -18.43 4.79 14.55
CA SER A 206 -18.84 6.11 14.05
C SER A 206 -19.24 6.10 12.58
N GLY A 207 -18.74 5.12 11.81
CA GLY A 207 -18.96 4.95 10.37
C GLY A 207 -20.33 4.39 10.01
N PRO A 208 -20.57 4.08 8.72
CA PRO A 208 -21.87 3.62 8.22
C PRO A 208 -22.28 2.23 8.69
N TYR A 209 -21.34 1.39 9.03
CA TYR A 209 -21.60 0.02 9.48
C TYR A 209 -21.23 -0.19 10.95
N ARG A 210 -21.83 -1.23 11.55
CA ARG A 210 -21.46 -1.75 12.86
C ARG A 210 -21.10 -3.22 12.77
N LEU A 211 -20.29 -3.70 13.69
CA LEU A 211 -20.00 -5.13 13.83
C LEU A 211 -21.26 -5.85 14.29
N LYS A 212 -21.74 -6.81 13.50
CA LYS A 212 -22.88 -7.66 13.85
C LYS A 212 -22.45 -8.98 14.47
N ALA A 213 -21.46 -9.64 13.86
CA ALA A 213 -20.95 -10.91 14.33
C ALA A 213 -19.53 -11.17 13.83
N PHE A 214 -18.75 -11.87 14.62
CA PHE A 214 -17.45 -12.41 14.22
C PHE A 214 -17.32 -13.86 14.66
N SER A 215 -17.21 -14.76 13.68
CA SER A 215 -16.92 -16.18 13.88
C SER A 215 -15.53 -16.47 13.33
N ARG A 216 -14.58 -16.69 14.24
CA ARG A 216 -13.16 -16.92 13.88
C ARG A 216 -13.04 -18.05 12.86
N ASP A 217 -12.13 -17.91 11.91
CA ASP A 217 -11.85 -18.84 10.80
C ASP A 217 -13.04 -19.11 9.86
N GLN A 218 -14.13 -18.36 9.99
CA GLN A 218 -15.33 -18.49 9.16
C GLN A 218 -15.71 -17.18 8.50
N LYS A 219 -16.23 -16.21 9.28
CA LYS A 219 -16.72 -14.94 8.75
C LYS A 219 -16.76 -13.82 9.78
N LEU A 220 -16.70 -12.61 9.27
CA LEU A 220 -17.06 -11.37 9.97
C LEU A 220 -18.24 -10.73 9.24
N GLU A 221 -19.26 -10.30 9.96
CA GLU A 221 -20.47 -9.70 9.41
C GLU A 221 -20.67 -8.29 9.94
N LEU A 222 -20.84 -7.34 9.02
CA LEU A 222 -21.20 -5.96 9.30
C LEU A 222 -22.65 -5.71 8.90
N GLU A 223 -23.32 -4.85 9.66
CA GLU A 223 -24.69 -4.40 9.40
C GLU A 223 -24.74 -2.89 9.21
N LEU A 224 -25.45 -2.44 8.17
CA LEU A 224 -25.63 -1.03 7.86
C LEU A 224 -26.50 -0.34 8.93
N LYS A 225 -26.05 0.78 9.44
CA LYS A 225 -26.84 1.68 10.28
C LYS A 225 -27.76 2.51 9.38
N LYS A 226 -29.07 2.21 9.39
CA LYS A 226 -30.06 2.84 8.49
C LYS A 226 -30.17 4.36 8.69
N ASP A 227 -29.89 4.81 9.89
CA ASP A 227 -29.97 6.20 10.37
C ASP A 227 -28.61 6.85 10.56
N TRP A 228 -27.56 6.27 9.96
CA TRP A 228 -26.23 6.87 10.03
C TRP A 228 -26.27 8.33 9.57
N TRP A 229 -25.76 9.22 10.42
CA TRP A 229 -25.81 10.67 10.21
C TRP A 229 -25.18 11.10 8.85
N GLY A 230 -24.19 10.37 8.37
CA GLY A 230 -23.51 10.64 7.09
C GLY A 230 -24.43 10.58 5.88
N PHE A 231 -25.56 9.87 5.91
CA PHE A 231 -26.52 9.85 4.79
C PHE A 231 -27.24 11.19 4.55
N LYS A 232 -27.15 12.14 5.46
CA LYS A 232 -27.60 13.52 5.25
C LYS A 232 -26.66 14.31 4.34
N LEU A 233 -25.40 13.84 4.17
CA LEU A 233 -24.40 14.47 3.32
C LEU A 233 -24.63 14.04 1.86
N PRO A 234 -24.63 14.99 0.91
CA PRO A 234 -24.86 14.69 -0.50
C PRO A 234 -23.88 13.67 -1.07
N GLU A 235 -22.64 13.66 -0.58
CA GLU A 235 -21.57 12.76 -1.01
C GLU A 235 -21.89 11.29 -0.68
N PHE A 236 -22.56 11.02 0.44
CA PHE A 236 -22.84 9.65 0.90
C PHE A 236 -24.25 9.15 0.57
N LYS A 237 -25.12 9.99 0.01
CA LYS A 237 -26.51 9.65 -0.26
C LYS A 237 -26.70 8.36 -1.05
N ASN A 238 -25.83 8.10 -2.02
CA ASN A 238 -25.87 6.96 -2.92
C ASN A 238 -24.66 6.01 -2.74
N GLN A 239 -24.01 6.07 -1.58
CA GLN A 239 -22.98 5.14 -1.16
C GLN A 239 -23.52 4.15 -0.11
N TYR A 240 -22.71 3.13 0.26
CA TYR A 240 -23.06 2.14 1.29
C TYR A 240 -24.44 1.50 1.05
N ASN A 241 -24.60 0.92 -0.15
CA ASN A 241 -25.91 0.47 -0.62
C ASN A 241 -26.30 -0.93 -0.10
N PHE A 242 -25.37 -1.73 0.42
CA PHE A 242 -25.65 -3.06 0.96
C PHE A 242 -26.11 -3.00 2.40
N HIS A 243 -27.16 -3.77 2.73
CA HIS A 243 -27.64 -3.89 4.11
C HIS A 243 -26.65 -4.65 5.00
N SER A 244 -25.95 -5.61 4.44
CA SER A 244 -24.95 -6.41 5.13
C SER A 244 -23.68 -6.58 4.29
N ILE A 245 -22.53 -6.58 4.95
CA ILE A 245 -21.26 -7.00 4.35
C ILE A 245 -20.78 -8.22 5.11
N VAL A 246 -20.53 -9.30 4.39
CA VAL A 246 -20.00 -10.54 4.95
C VAL A 246 -18.61 -10.78 4.41
N PHE A 247 -17.62 -10.65 5.26
CA PHE A 247 -16.25 -11.03 4.97
C PHE A 247 -16.08 -12.52 5.28
N ARG A 248 -15.81 -13.32 4.26
CA ARG A 248 -15.44 -14.74 4.42
C ARG A 248 -13.95 -14.87 4.65
N ILE A 249 -13.54 -15.60 5.66
CA ILE A 249 -12.13 -15.83 5.97
C ILE A 249 -11.66 -17.03 5.17
N ILE A 250 -10.82 -16.80 4.16
CA ILE A 250 -10.33 -17.82 3.23
C ILE A 250 -8.84 -17.58 3.00
N PRO A 251 -7.96 -18.23 3.77
CA PRO A 251 -6.51 -18.06 3.65
C PRO A 251 -5.97 -18.50 2.28
N ASP A 252 -6.41 -19.63 1.78
CA ASP A 252 -5.91 -20.18 0.52
C ASP A 252 -6.45 -19.41 -0.70
N SER A 253 -5.55 -18.92 -1.52
CA SER A 253 -5.88 -18.10 -2.70
C SER A 253 -6.52 -18.90 -3.84
N ALA A 254 -6.15 -20.18 -3.99
CA ALA A 254 -6.74 -21.03 -5.01
C ALA A 254 -8.18 -21.40 -4.64
N LEU A 255 -8.42 -21.74 -3.36
CA LEU A 255 -9.77 -21.95 -2.82
C LEU A 255 -10.62 -20.68 -2.94
N SER A 256 -10.02 -19.50 -2.74
CA SER A 256 -10.72 -18.22 -2.91
C SER A 256 -11.20 -18.02 -4.34
N TYR A 257 -10.37 -18.34 -5.32
CA TYR A 257 -10.75 -18.30 -6.73
C TYR A 257 -11.93 -19.22 -7.03
N GLU A 258 -11.88 -20.48 -6.56
CA GLU A 258 -12.97 -21.45 -6.74
C GLU A 258 -14.28 -20.98 -6.10
N LYS A 259 -14.21 -20.38 -4.90
CA LYS A 259 -15.38 -19.78 -4.23
C LYS A 259 -15.93 -18.58 -4.99
N PHE A 260 -15.06 -17.75 -5.57
CA PHE A 260 -15.47 -16.66 -6.45
C PHE A 260 -16.21 -17.21 -7.70
N ILE A 261 -15.65 -18.21 -8.38
CA ILE A 261 -16.29 -18.83 -9.56
C ILE A 261 -17.67 -19.41 -9.21
N LYS A 262 -17.87 -19.92 -7.99
CA LYS A 262 -19.16 -20.46 -7.50
C LYS A 262 -20.13 -19.37 -7.02
N GLY A 263 -19.74 -18.10 -7.00
CA GLY A 263 -20.57 -16.98 -6.54
C GLY A 263 -20.70 -16.88 -5.01
N GLU A 264 -19.78 -17.48 -4.26
CA GLU A 264 -19.73 -17.35 -2.80
C GLU A 264 -19.02 -16.07 -2.35
N ILE A 265 -18.28 -15.42 -3.26
CA ILE A 265 -17.61 -14.12 -3.10
C ILE A 265 -18.02 -13.26 -4.29
N ASP A 266 -18.38 -12.01 -4.05
CA ASP A 266 -18.86 -11.11 -5.09
C ASP A 266 -17.74 -10.34 -5.79
N VAL A 267 -16.68 -10.01 -5.04
CA VAL A 267 -15.49 -9.31 -5.54
C VAL A 267 -14.28 -10.13 -5.17
N TYR A 268 -13.42 -10.38 -6.13
CA TYR A 268 -12.18 -11.11 -5.93
C TYR A 268 -11.00 -10.32 -6.48
N GLU A 269 -10.12 -9.88 -5.60
CA GLU A 269 -8.83 -9.29 -5.98
C GLU A 269 -7.91 -10.39 -6.47
N MET A 270 -7.38 -10.21 -7.68
CA MET A 270 -6.56 -11.22 -8.38
C MET A 270 -5.09 -10.80 -8.37
N ASN A 271 -4.23 -11.77 -8.18
CA ASN A 271 -2.83 -11.57 -8.52
C ASN A 271 -2.61 -11.73 -10.04
N ALA A 272 -1.43 -11.31 -10.52
CA ALA A 272 -1.08 -11.37 -11.93
C ALA A 272 -1.12 -12.80 -12.51
N GLU A 273 -0.78 -13.81 -11.69
CA GLU A 273 -0.84 -15.21 -12.10
C GLU A 273 -2.27 -15.66 -12.39
N VAL A 274 -3.21 -15.42 -11.46
CA VAL A 274 -4.62 -15.78 -11.65
C VAL A 274 -5.21 -15.03 -12.84
N PHE A 275 -4.93 -13.74 -12.95
CA PHE A 275 -5.44 -12.93 -14.05
C PHE A 275 -4.89 -13.43 -15.41
N GLY A 276 -3.60 -13.68 -15.52
CA GLY A 276 -2.96 -14.14 -16.75
C GLY A 276 -3.34 -15.57 -17.13
N THR A 277 -3.34 -16.50 -16.16
CA THR A 277 -3.55 -17.93 -16.45
C THR A 277 -5.01 -18.33 -16.48
N ARG A 278 -5.87 -17.75 -15.67
CA ARG A 278 -7.28 -18.08 -15.56
C ARG A 278 -8.14 -17.16 -16.42
N VAL A 279 -8.14 -15.85 -16.13
CA VAL A 279 -9.02 -14.88 -16.81
C VAL A 279 -8.67 -14.74 -18.30
N LYS A 280 -7.40 -14.59 -18.64
CA LYS A 280 -6.93 -14.55 -20.04
C LYS A 280 -6.65 -15.93 -20.64
N GLY A 281 -6.65 -16.98 -19.83
CA GLY A 281 -6.29 -18.35 -20.19
C GLY A 281 -7.44 -19.35 -20.09
N SER A 282 -7.38 -20.27 -19.11
CA SER A 282 -8.26 -21.46 -19.05
C SER A 282 -9.75 -21.15 -18.86
N ASP A 283 -10.08 -20.06 -18.18
CA ASP A 283 -11.46 -19.68 -17.84
C ASP A 283 -11.98 -18.48 -18.66
N LYS A 284 -11.25 -18.06 -19.70
CA LYS A 284 -11.57 -16.86 -20.52
C LYS A 284 -13.02 -16.77 -21.00
N GLU A 285 -13.67 -17.91 -21.25
CA GLU A 285 -15.04 -17.97 -21.72
C GLU A 285 -16.06 -17.55 -20.64
N ARG A 286 -15.67 -17.54 -19.38
CA ARG A 286 -16.52 -17.12 -18.25
C ARG A 286 -16.46 -15.62 -17.99
N PHE A 287 -15.40 -14.95 -18.47
CA PHE A 287 -15.15 -13.56 -18.16
C PHE A 287 -15.45 -12.63 -19.33
N GLY A 288 -16.18 -11.56 -19.05
CA GLY A 288 -16.30 -10.38 -19.89
C GLY A 288 -15.24 -9.34 -19.52
N ALA A 289 -15.06 -8.35 -20.39
CA ALA A 289 -14.16 -7.22 -20.16
C ALA A 289 -14.75 -6.17 -19.22
N ASP A 290 -16.07 -6.10 -19.15
CA ASP A 290 -16.81 -5.19 -18.27
C ASP A 290 -18.19 -5.75 -17.88
N GLU A 291 -18.95 -5.01 -17.06
CA GLU A 291 -20.26 -5.40 -16.54
C GLU A 291 -21.37 -5.46 -17.61
N LYS A 292 -21.15 -4.93 -18.82
CA LYS A 292 -22.12 -4.94 -19.92
C LYS A 292 -22.05 -6.20 -20.75
N ASP A 293 -20.97 -6.96 -20.59
CA ASP A 293 -20.82 -8.24 -21.27
C ASP A 293 -21.86 -9.25 -20.73
N SER A 294 -22.30 -10.15 -21.61
CA SER A 294 -23.26 -11.20 -21.25
C SER A 294 -22.67 -12.35 -20.43
N LYS A 295 -21.38 -12.29 -20.11
CA LYS A 295 -20.68 -13.32 -19.32
C LYS A 295 -21.10 -13.31 -17.86
N PRO A 296 -21.08 -14.47 -17.16
CA PRO A 296 -21.46 -14.55 -15.75
C PRO A 296 -20.52 -13.79 -14.82
N LEU A 297 -19.28 -13.58 -15.25
CA LEU A 297 -18.24 -12.85 -14.53
C LEU A 297 -17.64 -11.81 -15.44
N TRP A 298 -17.08 -10.76 -14.87
CA TRP A 298 -16.17 -9.90 -15.61
C TRP A 298 -14.94 -9.58 -14.76
N ALA A 299 -13.83 -9.29 -15.42
CA ALA A 299 -12.57 -8.98 -14.76
C ALA A 299 -11.79 -7.93 -15.52
N LYS A 300 -11.07 -7.10 -14.79
CA LYS A 300 -10.28 -6.02 -15.38
C LYS A 300 -9.00 -5.78 -14.59
N HIS A 301 -7.93 -5.47 -15.32
CA HIS A 301 -6.74 -4.84 -14.75
C HIS A 301 -6.97 -3.33 -14.73
N PHE A 302 -7.13 -2.80 -13.55
CA PHE A 302 -7.37 -1.40 -13.30
C PHE A 302 -6.02 -0.71 -13.11
N MET A 303 -5.67 0.13 -14.09
CA MET A 303 -4.43 0.92 -14.04
C MET A 303 -4.64 2.18 -13.21
N THR A 304 -3.72 2.47 -12.29
CA THR A 304 -3.73 3.70 -11.51
C THR A 304 -2.52 4.56 -11.80
N GLN A 305 -2.62 5.86 -11.52
CA GLN A 305 -1.49 6.81 -11.60
C GLN A 305 -0.71 6.91 -10.29
N ALA A 306 -1.17 6.23 -9.25
CA ALA A 306 -0.50 6.19 -7.97
C ALA A 306 0.77 5.34 -8.00
N SER A 307 1.58 5.44 -6.94
CA SER A 307 2.70 4.53 -6.74
C SER A 307 2.21 3.07 -6.72
N ALA A 308 2.78 2.25 -7.56
CA ALA A 308 2.44 0.84 -7.64
C ALA A 308 3.12 0.05 -6.51
N PRO A 309 2.51 -1.05 -6.02
CA PRO A 309 3.23 -2.00 -5.20
C PRO A 309 4.37 -2.62 -5.98
N TRP A 310 5.51 -2.82 -5.34
CA TRP A 310 6.71 -3.35 -5.99
C TRP A 310 7.41 -4.41 -5.15
N SER A 311 8.09 -5.31 -5.84
CA SER A 311 8.83 -6.42 -5.24
C SER A 311 10.34 -6.21 -5.34
N TYR A 312 11.07 -6.81 -4.39
CA TYR A 312 12.51 -6.68 -4.30
C TYR A 312 13.17 -7.90 -3.66
N ILE A 313 14.48 -8.02 -3.86
CA ILE A 313 15.36 -8.83 -3.02
C ILE A 313 16.16 -7.87 -2.15
N GLY A 314 15.95 -7.91 -0.84
CA GLY A 314 16.68 -7.10 0.12
C GLY A 314 17.94 -7.82 0.58
N TRP A 315 19.11 -7.16 0.46
CA TRP A 315 20.41 -7.66 0.88
C TRP A 315 20.72 -7.19 2.30
N ASN A 316 20.99 -8.06 3.24
CA ASN A 316 21.47 -7.61 4.55
C ASN A 316 22.91 -7.10 4.42
N LEU A 317 23.08 -5.78 4.39
CA LEU A 317 24.37 -5.13 4.18
C LEU A 317 25.36 -5.34 5.33
N ARG A 318 24.89 -5.90 6.46
CA ARG A 318 25.75 -6.34 7.57
C ARG A 318 26.47 -7.64 7.26
N ARG A 319 26.01 -8.39 6.25
CA ARG A 319 26.66 -9.63 5.79
C ARG A 319 27.82 -9.30 4.85
N PRO A 320 29.03 -9.87 5.08
CA PRO A 320 30.23 -9.53 4.29
C PRO A 320 30.05 -9.72 2.78
N VAL A 321 29.26 -10.71 2.35
CA VAL A 321 28.98 -10.99 0.93
C VAL A 321 28.24 -9.85 0.22
N PHE A 322 27.51 -8.98 0.93
CA PHE A 322 26.73 -7.88 0.35
C PHE A 322 27.29 -6.49 0.65
N SER A 323 28.43 -6.38 1.34
CA SER A 323 29.03 -5.09 1.73
C SER A 323 29.47 -4.26 0.52
N GLY A 324 29.99 -4.89 -0.54
CA GLY A 324 30.48 -4.22 -1.73
C GLY A 324 29.35 -3.69 -2.63
N LYS A 325 29.39 -2.39 -2.97
CA LYS A 325 28.45 -1.78 -3.91
C LYS A 325 28.48 -2.46 -5.28
N LYS A 326 29.69 -2.70 -5.84
CA LYS A 326 29.84 -3.39 -7.14
C LYS A 326 29.27 -4.81 -7.12
N THR A 327 29.41 -5.53 -6.00
CA THR A 327 28.77 -6.83 -5.81
C THR A 327 27.25 -6.73 -5.93
N ARG A 328 26.59 -5.77 -5.26
CA ARG A 328 25.14 -5.59 -5.33
C ARG A 328 24.66 -5.16 -6.72
N GLN A 329 25.42 -4.28 -7.38
CA GLN A 329 25.16 -3.90 -8.79
C GLN A 329 25.29 -5.11 -9.74
N ALA A 330 26.27 -5.96 -9.51
CA ALA A 330 26.42 -7.21 -10.28
C ALA A 330 25.22 -8.14 -10.07
N LEU A 331 24.77 -8.33 -8.81
CA LEU A 331 23.57 -9.13 -8.51
C LEU A 331 22.34 -8.58 -9.24
N ALA A 332 22.17 -7.26 -9.33
CA ALA A 332 21.08 -6.64 -10.07
C ALA A 332 21.16 -6.95 -11.60
N HIS A 333 22.38 -6.96 -12.18
CA HIS A 333 22.58 -7.35 -13.58
C HIS A 333 22.43 -8.85 -13.85
N LEU A 334 22.47 -9.72 -12.83
CA LEU A 334 22.21 -11.15 -12.96
C LEU A 334 20.74 -11.52 -12.97
N ILE A 335 19.85 -10.62 -12.56
CA ILE A 335 18.41 -10.88 -12.49
C ILE A 335 17.73 -10.44 -13.79
N ASP A 336 17.18 -11.39 -14.53
CA ASP A 336 16.38 -11.14 -15.74
C ASP A 336 14.93 -10.76 -15.33
N THR A 337 14.70 -9.46 -15.17
CA THR A 337 13.37 -8.92 -14.83
C THR A 337 12.35 -9.15 -15.94
N ASP A 338 12.76 -9.20 -17.21
CA ASP A 338 11.87 -9.50 -18.34
C ASP A 338 11.40 -10.95 -18.28
N GLU A 339 12.28 -11.88 -17.86
CA GLU A 339 11.90 -13.27 -17.60
C GLU A 339 10.90 -13.36 -16.44
N LEU A 340 11.10 -12.61 -15.36
CA LEU A 340 10.14 -12.55 -14.24
C LEU A 340 8.78 -12.02 -14.70
N ILE A 341 8.75 -10.91 -15.44
CA ILE A 341 7.51 -10.33 -15.98
C ILE A 341 6.78 -11.37 -16.85
N ARG A 342 7.48 -12.04 -17.74
CA ARG A 342 6.88 -13.02 -18.64
C ARG A 342 6.41 -14.29 -17.94
N LYS A 343 7.25 -14.90 -17.08
CA LYS A 343 7.00 -16.22 -16.48
C LYS A 343 6.21 -16.20 -15.18
N VAL A 344 6.34 -15.14 -14.39
CA VAL A 344 5.70 -15.03 -13.06
C VAL A 344 4.50 -14.10 -13.10
N TYR A 345 4.63 -12.97 -13.79
CA TYR A 345 3.60 -11.92 -13.83
C TYR A 345 2.76 -11.92 -15.11
N HIS A 346 3.00 -12.84 -16.04
CA HIS A 346 2.22 -13.03 -17.27
C HIS A 346 2.03 -11.74 -18.11
N GLY A 347 3.01 -10.83 -18.06
CA GLY A 347 2.96 -9.52 -18.72
C GLY A 347 2.24 -8.42 -17.95
N GLU A 348 1.69 -8.70 -16.76
CA GLU A 348 0.93 -7.72 -15.97
C GLU A 348 1.80 -6.86 -15.03
N ALA A 349 3.11 -6.88 -15.22
CA ALA A 349 4.06 -6.11 -14.44
C ALA A 349 5.03 -5.34 -15.34
N ARG A 350 5.77 -4.42 -14.78
CA ARG A 350 6.88 -3.70 -15.44
C ARG A 350 8.09 -3.64 -14.52
N PRO A 351 9.31 -3.36 -15.04
CA PRO A 351 10.51 -3.25 -14.21
C PRO A 351 10.35 -2.14 -13.17
N CYS A 352 10.75 -2.43 -11.93
CA CYS A 352 10.87 -1.43 -10.87
C CYS A 352 12.22 -0.74 -10.99
N ILE A 353 12.24 0.58 -11.16
CA ILE A 353 13.45 1.36 -11.41
C ILE A 353 13.85 2.25 -10.22
N GLY A 354 13.54 1.81 -9.03
CA GLY A 354 13.97 2.49 -7.80
C GLY A 354 12.92 2.49 -6.69
N PRO A 355 13.20 3.17 -5.58
CA PRO A 355 12.39 3.12 -4.37
C PRO A 355 11.00 3.76 -4.50
N PHE A 356 10.77 4.54 -5.54
CA PHE A 356 9.51 5.25 -5.77
C PHE A 356 8.71 4.69 -6.96
N GLY A 357 9.15 3.56 -7.54
CA GLY A 357 8.54 2.99 -8.74
C GLY A 357 8.88 3.77 -10.02
N SER A 358 8.24 3.43 -11.14
CA SER A 358 8.61 3.94 -12.47
C SER A 358 7.75 5.10 -12.97
N SER A 359 6.60 5.39 -12.34
CA SER A 359 5.61 6.35 -12.84
C SER A 359 5.19 7.41 -11.84
N THR A 360 6.07 7.75 -10.90
CA THR A 360 5.77 8.79 -9.92
C THR A 360 6.64 10.03 -10.17
N PRO A 361 6.19 11.23 -9.75
CA PRO A 361 7.00 12.44 -9.83
C PRO A 361 8.30 12.37 -9.00
N ASN A 362 8.37 11.43 -8.06
CA ASN A 362 9.55 11.18 -7.22
C ASN A 362 10.67 10.47 -7.98
N THR A 363 10.40 9.90 -9.16
CA THR A 363 11.39 9.22 -9.98
C THR A 363 11.90 10.14 -11.06
N ALA A 364 13.21 10.24 -11.18
CA ALA A 364 13.84 11.10 -12.20
C ALA A 364 13.43 10.64 -13.61
N PRO A 365 13.12 11.56 -14.54
CA PRO A 365 12.69 11.21 -15.91
C PRO A 365 13.69 10.35 -16.69
N ASP A 366 14.97 10.45 -16.37
CA ASP A 366 16.05 9.67 -17.00
C ASP A 366 16.39 8.37 -16.24
N GLN A 367 15.68 8.06 -15.14
CA GLN A 367 15.97 6.88 -14.31
C GLN A 367 15.88 5.57 -15.10
N ALA A 368 14.95 5.47 -16.03
CA ALA A 368 14.81 4.29 -16.90
C ALA A 368 16.06 4.03 -17.76
N LYS A 369 16.84 5.08 -18.12
CA LYS A 369 18.09 4.95 -18.85
C LYS A 369 19.22 4.37 -17.99
N ARG A 370 19.09 4.46 -16.67
CA ARG A 370 20.05 3.93 -15.69
C ARG A 370 19.66 2.54 -15.21
N ALA A 371 18.59 1.93 -15.75
CA ALA A 371 18.09 0.63 -15.31
C ALA A 371 19.18 -0.45 -15.38
N PHE A 372 19.25 -1.26 -14.32
CA PHE A 372 20.07 -2.47 -14.29
C PHE A 372 19.39 -3.53 -15.14
N LYS A 373 19.78 -3.59 -16.43
CA LYS A 373 19.30 -4.62 -17.37
C LYS A 373 20.06 -5.90 -17.14
N TYR A 374 19.44 -7.04 -17.46
CA TYR A 374 20.08 -8.34 -17.44
C TYR A 374 21.31 -8.34 -18.34
N ASP A 375 22.48 -8.46 -17.75
CA ASP A 375 23.77 -8.50 -18.43
C ASP A 375 24.78 -9.33 -17.60
N PRO A 376 24.78 -10.66 -17.77
CA PRO A 376 25.69 -11.54 -17.04
C PRO A 376 27.18 -11.24 -17.29
N LYS A 377 27.53 -10.73 -18.47
CA LYS A 377 28.93 -10.39 -18.79
C LYS A 377 29.40 -9.20 -17.95
N LYS A 378 28.58 -8.15 -17.90
CA LYS A 378 28.84 -6.98 -17.05
C LYS A 378 28.84 -7.35 -15.58
N ALA A 379 27.91 -8.20 -15.14
CA ALA A 379 27.87 -8.69 -13.77
C ALA A 379 29.16 -9.39 -13.35
N LEU A 380 29.66 -10.32 -14.17
CA LEU A 380 30.91 -11.03 -13.90
C LEU A 380 32.12 -10.09 -13.89
N ALA A 381 32.15 -9.07 -14.74
CA ALA A 381 33.19 -8.03 -14.71
C ALA A 381 33.16 -7.26 -13.39
N LEU A 382 31.97 -6.81 -12.95
CA LEU A 382 31.81 -6.10 -11.68
C LEU A 382 32.20 -6.97 -10.46
N LEU A 383 31.82 -8.25 -10.48
CA LEU A 383 32.23 -9.19 -9.43
C LEU A 383 33.75 -9.34 -9.37
N LYS A 384 34.40 -9.50 -10.54
CA LYS A 384 35.86 -9.58 -10.63
C LYS A 384 36.52 -8.27 -10.12
N GLU A 385 36.01 -7.11 -10.51
CA GLU A 385 36.50 -5.81 -10.03
C GLU A 385 36.34 -5.64 -8.52
N ASP A 386 35.32 -6.26 -7.92
CA ASP A 386 35.10 -6.27 -6.48
C ASP A 386 35.87 -7.40 -5.75
N GLY A 387 36.71 -8.15 -6.50
CA GLY A 387 37.62 -9.16 -5.96
C GLY A 387 37.04 -10.58 -5.84
N TRP A 388 35.88 -10.85 -6.46
CA TRP A 388 35.30 -12.19 -6.50
C TRP A 388 35.92 -13.02 -7.64
N SER A 389 36.34 -14.23 -7.33
CA SER A 389 36.89 -15.21 -8.30
C SER A 389 36.71 -16.63 -7.77
N ASP A 390 36.80 -17.62 -8.65
CA ASP A 390 36.85 -19.03 -8.23
C ASP A 390 38.26 -19.35 -7.73
N LEU A 391 38.46 -19.19 -6.40
CA LEU A 391 39.80 -19.37 -5.76
C LEU A 391 40.16 -20.84 -5.53
N ASP A 392 39.23 -21.76 -5.66
CA ASP A 392 39.44 -23.18 -5.31
C ASP A 392 38.99 -24.19 -6.38
N GLY A 393 38.60 -23.72 -7.57
CA GLY A 393 38.17 -24.57 -8.67
C GLY A 393 36.84 -25.30 -8.43
N THR A 394 36.00 -24.80 -7.50
CA THR A 394 34.71 -25.43 -7.16
C THR A 394 33.54 -24.85 -7.97
N ASN A 395 33.80 -23.96 -8.92
CA ASN A 395 32.81 -23.17 -9.63
C ASN A 395 31.94 -22.27 -8.72
N THR A 396 32.38 -22.03 -7.47
CA THR A 396 31.75 -21.06 -6.58
C THR A 396 32.71 -19.89 -6.34
N LEU A 397 32.22 -18.68 -6.60
CA LEU A 397 33.01 -17.47 -6.38
C LEU A 397 33.38 -17.32 -4.89
N SER A 398 34.59 -16.86 -4.65
CA SER A 398 35.11 -16.58 -3.32
C SER A 398 35.90 -15.26 -3.33
N LYS A 399 36.02 -14.62 -2.17
CA LYS A 399 36.75 -13.36 -2.00
C LYS A 399 37.44 -13.37 -0.62
N MET A 400 38.61 -12.77 -0.53
CA MET A 400 39.27 -12.52 0.77
C MET A 400 38.65 -11.28 1.43
N ILE A 401 38.00 -11.43 2.58
CA ILE A 401 37.38 -10.36 3.36
C ILE A 401 37.93 -10.44 4.79
N GLY A 402 38.59 -9.37 5.26
CA GLY A 402 39.21 -9.37 6.60
C GLY A 402 40.20 -10.50 6.82
N GLY A 403 40.95 -10.88 5.79
CA GLY A 403 41.93 -11.97 5.86
C GLY A 403 41.35 -13.39 5.84
N LYS A 404 40.02 -13.54 5.72
CA LYS A 404 39.32 -14.82 5.62
C LYS A 404 38.78 -15.04 4.22
N LYS A 405 38.85 -16.27 3.71
CA LYS A 405 38.20 -16.67 2.46
C LYS A 405 36.71 -16.80 2.73
N VAL A 406 35.91 -15.99 2.04
CA VAL A 406 34.45 -15.99 2.08
C VAL A 406 33.93 -16.52 0.75
N ARG A 407 33.15 -17.58 0.76
CA ARG A 407 32.44 -18.09 -0.43
C ARG A 407 31.22 -17.27 -0.69
N PHE A 408 30.85 -17.09 -1.94
CA PHE A 408 29.61 -16.39 -2.30
C PHE A 408 28.41 -17.34 -2.16
N GLU A 409 28.07 -17.60 -0.92
CA GLU A 409 26.97 -18.47 -0.51
C GLU A 409 26.08 -17.70 0.47
N PHE A 410 24.76 -17.81 0.30
CA PHE A 410 23.79 -17.16 1.18
C PHE A 410 22.43 -17.83 1.13
N THR A 411 21.59 -17.57 2.13
CA THR A 411 20.19 -18.00 2.18
C THR A 411 19.26 -16.90 1.64
N LEU A 412 18.46 -17.25 0.64
CA LEU A 412 17.38 -16.40 0.09
C LEU A 412 16.04 -16.85 0.67
N ARG A 413 15.48 -16.05 1.59
CA ARG A 413 14.22 -16.33 2.28
C ARG A 413 13.04 -15.67 1.61
N TYR A 414 11.88 -16.32 1.67
CA TYR A 414 10.61 -15.77 1.23
C TYR A 414 9.44 -16.37 2.01
N ASN A 415 8.24 -15.76 2.00
CA ASN A 415 7.07 -16.33 2.66
C ASN A 415 6.41 -17.40 1.81
N SER A 416 6.12 -18.55 2.43
CA SER A 416 5.58 -19.76 1.78
C SER A 416 4.20 -19.57 1.16
N GLU A 417 3.41 -18.65 1.70
CA GLU A 417 2.04 -18.38 1.26
C GLU A 417 1.96 -17.64 -0.09
N ASN A 418 3.12 -17.17 -0.61
CA ASN A 418 3.18 -16.43 -1.87
C ASN A 418 3.82 -17.26 -2.98
N PRO A 419 3.03 -17.93 -3.85
CA PRO A 419 3.55 -18.79 -4.91
C PRO A 419 4.39 -18.02 -5.95
N MET A 420 4.12 -16.73 -6.14
CA MET A 420 4.91 -15.90 -7.06
C MET A 420 6.33 -15.70 -6.52
N ARG A 421 6.49 -15.44 -5.22
CA ARG A 421 7.82 -15.34 -4.58
C ARG A 421 8.59 -16.66 -4.64
N ALA A 422 7.90 -17.79 -4.52
CA ALA A 422 8.52 -19.11 -4.72
C ALA A 422 9.09 -19.26 -6.14
N LYS A 423 8.35 -18.88 -7.18
CA LYS A 423 8.81 -18.90 -8.57
C LYS A 423 9.98 -17.95 -8.80
N ILE A 424 9.90 -16.72 -8.27
CA ILE A 424 11.01 -15.74 -8.32
C ILE A 424 12.27 -16.34 -7.71
N ALA A 425 12.17 -16.93 -6.50
CA ALA A 425 13.31 -17.51 -5.80
C ALA A 425 14.01 -18.59 -6.62
N GLN A 426 13.27 -19.48 -7.28
CA GLN A 426 13.85 -20.54 -8.11
C GLN A 426 14.51 -19.98 -9.37
N ILE A 427 13.87 -19.03 -10.07
CA ILE A 427 14.45 -18.40 -11.26
C ILE A 427 15.77 -17.71 -10.92
N VAL A 428 15.77 -16.89 -9.86
CA VAL A 428 16.94 -16.13 -9.42
C VAL A 428 18.05 -17.06 -8.93
N LYS A 429 17.73 -18.11 -8.19
CA LYS A 429 18.69 -19.15 -7.78
C LYS A 429 19.44 -19.72 -9.01
N GLU A 430 18.74 -20.08 -10.05
CA GLU A 430 19.35 -20.64 -11.26
C GLU A 430 20.20 -19.62 -12.02
N GLN A 431 19.77 -18.34 -12.05
CA GLN A 431 20.56 -17.26 -12.66
C GLN A 431 21.86 -17.01 -11.89
N PHE A 432 21.82 -16.98 -10.57
CA PHE A 432 23.00 -16.83 -9.71
C PHE A 432 23.96 -18.03 -9.81
N LYS A 433 23.43 -19.25 -9.83
CA LYS A 433 24.23 -20.47 -10.01
C LYS A 433 25.07 -20.43 -11.27
N LYS A 434 24.52 -19.93 -12.40
CA LYS A 434 25.27 -19.77 -13.67
C LYS A 434 26.43 -18.79 -13.56
N ALA A 435 26.39 -17.88 -12.59
CA ALA A 435 27.45 -16.91 -12.31
C ALA A 435 28.42 -17.38 -11.20
N GLY A 436 28.32 -18.62 -10.71
CA GLY A 436 29.15 -19.15 -9.63
C GLY A 436 28.75 -18.68 -8.24
N ILE A 437 27.47 -18.30 -8.04
CA ILE A 437 26.92 -17.85 -6.75
C ILE A 437 25.93 -18.90 -6.24
N THR A 438 26.08 -19.33 -4.99
CA THR A 438 25.20 -20.32 -4.37
C THR A 438 24.13 -19.64 -3.50
N ALA A 439 22.89 -19.62 -3.98
CA ALA A 439 21.74 -19.17 -3.20
C ALA A 439 20.92 -20.38 -2.72
N GLN A 440 20.84 -20.56 -1.39
CA GLN A 440 19.97 -21.56 -0.77
C GLN A 440 18.60 -20.95 -0.55
N VAL A 441 17.55 -21.55 -1.12
CA VAL A 441 16.18 -21.02 -1.03
C VAL A 441 15.47 -21.60 0.18
N GLN A 442 14.90 -20.75 1.03
CA GLN A 442 14.17 -21.14 2.23
C GLN A 442 12.79 -20.48 2.27
N ALA A 443 11.73 -21.29 2.24
CA ALA A 443 10.36 -20.86 2.46
C ALA A 443 10.05 -20.81 3.97
N LEU A 444 9.40 -19.73 4.43
CA LEU A 444 9.02 -19.54 5.83
C LEU A 444 7.57 -19.04 5.89
N GLU A 445 6.88 -19.31 6.98
CA GLU A 445 5.61 -18.64 7.29
C GLU A 445 5.86 -17.13 7.46
N PHE A 446 4.87 -16.30 7.05
CA PHE A 446 5.06 -14.86 6.93
C PHE A 446 5.51 -14.17 8.22
N ASN A 447 4.89 -14.47 9.37
CA ASN A 447 5.27 -13.86 10.64
C ASN A 447 6.67 -14.31 11.11
N THR A 448 7.04 -15.54 10.79
CA THR A 448 8.40 -16.06 11.03
C THR A 448 9.42 -15.28 10.19
N LEU A 449 9.11 -15.02 8.91
CA LEU A 449 9.97 -14.20 8.04
C LEU A 449 10.12 -12.76 8.58
N LEU A 450 9.02 -12.15 9.04
CA LEU A 450 9.05 -10.82 9.68
C LEU A 450 9.94 -10.83 10.93
N GLY A 451 9.87 -11.86 11.75
CA GLY A 451 10.74 -12.03 12.93
C GLY A 451 12.23 -12.03 12.56
N TYR A 452 12.61 -12.72 11.49
CA TYR A 452 14.00 -12.68 10.98
C TYR A 452 14.38 -11.28 10.50
N MET A 453 13.49 -10.57 9.85
CA MET A 453 13.73 -9.18 9.42
C MET A 453 13.91 -8.23 10.61
N GLU A 454 13.01 -8.29 11.59
CA GLU A 454 13.07 -7.46 12.79
C GLU A 454 14.34 -7.69 13.60
N ASN A 455 14.77 -8.94 13.71
CA ASN A 455 16.00 -9.32 14.43
C ASN A 455 17.27 -9.16 13.57
N ARG A 456 17.14 -8.73 12.31
CA ARG A 456 18.26 -8.56 11.35
C ARG A 456 19.02 -9.87 11.08
N ASP A 457 18.39 -11.02 11.35
CA ASP A 457 18.97 -12.35 11.19
C ASP A 457 18.56 -13.00 9.87
N PHE A 458 19.00 -12.41 8.78
CA PHE A 458 18.83 -12.93 7.43
C PHE A 458 20.04 -12.57 6.56
N ASP A 459 20.23 -13.27 5.45
CA ASP A 459 21.20 -12.91 4.42
C ASP A 459 20.50 -12.11 3.31
N ALA A 460 19.50 -12.70 2.67
CA ALA A 460 18.69 -12.07 1.64
C ALA A 460 17.22 -12.47 1.78
N ILE A 461 16.31 -11.56 1.39
CA ILE A 461 14.86 -11.78 1.46
C ILE A 461 14.16 -11.33 0.20
N ILE A 462 13.14 -12.07 -0.26
CA ILE A 462 12.20 -11.62 -1.29
C ILE A 462 10.97 -11.05 -0.59
N MET A 463 10.75 -9.76 -0.76
CA MET A 463 9.62 -9.05 -0.16
C MET A 463 9.02 -8.05 -1.16
N GLY A 464 8.08 -7.27 -0.72
CA GLY A 464 7.47 -6.19 -1.48
C GLY A 464 7.02 -5.07 -0.56
N TRP A 465 6.93 -3.89 -1.11
CA TRP A 465 6.27 -2.75 -0.47
C TRP A 465 4.94 -2.51 -1.15
N GLY A 466 3.97 -2.11 -0.35
CA GLY A 466 2.65 -1.71 -0.81
C GLY A 466 2.70 -0.39 -1.62
N LYS A 467 1.53 0.11 -1.92
CA LYS A 467 1.38 1.41 -2.57
C LYS A 467 1.88 2.50 -1.62
N GLY A 468 2.69 3.43 -2.15
CA GLY A 468 3.17 4.58 -1.40
C GLY A 468 2.34 5.84 -1.70
N SER A 469 2.46 6.85 -0.83
CA SER A 469 1.97 8.20 -1.11
C SER A 469 2.68 8.80 -2.33
N LEU A 470 2.00 9.70 -3.04
CA LEU A 470 2.65 10.52 -4.08
C LEU A 470 3.74 11.43 -3.47
N ASN A 471 3.54 11.88 -2.25
CA ASN A 471 4.54 12.61 -1.48
C ASN A 471 5.37 11.65 -0.62
N ALA A 472 6.09 10.74 -1.26
CA ALA A 472 6.79 9.65 -0.59
C ALA A 472 7.75 10.14 0.50
N ASP A 473 7.64 9.58 1.71
CA ASP A 473 8.63 9.72 2.77
C ASP A 473 9.72 8.64 2.63
N SER A 474 10.95 9.11 2.47
CA SER A 474 12.12 8.25 2.34
C SER A 474 12.76 7.87 3.67
N LYS A 475 12.41 8.56 4.77
CA LYS A 475 13.12 8.45 6.06
C LYS A 475 12.96 7.05 6.67
N GLN A 476 11.73 6.54 6.69
CA GLN A 476 11.43 5.27 7.32
C GLN A 476 12.22 4.08 6.74
N LEU A 477 12.39 4.06 5.41
CA LEU A 477 13.02 2.93 4.72
C LEU A 477 14.53 3.11 4.50
N TRP A 478 14.99 4.35 4.32
CA TRP A 478 16.31 4.59 3.74
C TRP A 478 17.26 5.39 4.63
N HIS A 479 16.75 6.11 5.63
CA HIS A 479 17.62 6.85 6.54
C HIS A 479 18.40 5.89 7.45
N THR A 480 19.68 6.17 7.69
CA THR A 480 20.56 5.34 8.52
C THR A 480 19.98 5.03 9.90
N LYS A 481 19.39 6.03 10.58
CA LYS A 481 18.77 5.84 11.91
C LYS A 481 17.59 4.88 11.91
N SER A 482 16.92 4.71 10.76
CA SER A 482 15.80 3.77 10.63
C SER A 482 16.23 2.30 10.55
N ALA A 483 17.53 2.01 10.56
CA ALA A 483 18.10 0.68 10.71
C ALA A 483 18.15 0.21 12.18
N GLU A 484 17.99 1.13 13.14
CA GLU A 484 18.02 0.88 14.58
C GLU A 484 16.63 0.53 15.12
N ASN A 485 16.57 0.02 16.33
CA ASN A 485 15.35 -0.18 17.12
C ASN A 485 14.20 -0.86 16.36
N LYS A 486 14.49 -1.87 15.56
CA LYS A 486 13.54 -2.58 14.70
C LYS A 486 12.85 -1.70 13.64
N GLY A 487 13.45 -0.55 13.27
CA GLY A 487 12.93 0.31 12.21
C GLY A 487 12.88 -0.38 10.84
N SER A 488 12.19 0.21 9.88
CA SER A 488 11.89 -0.44 8.59
C SER A 488 13.09 -0.60 7.65
N ASN A 489 14.21 0.08 7.93
CA ASN A 489 15.47 -0.14 7.20
C ASN A 489 16.14 -1.47 7.65
N ALA A 490 15.45 -2.59 7.37
CA ALA A 490 15.88 -3.91 7.80
C ALA A 490 17.24 -4.35 7.24
N VAL A 491 17.58 -3.90 6.02
CA VAL A 491 18.82 -4.26 5.33
C VAL A 491 20.05 -3.53 5.84
N GLY A 492 19.88 -2.47 6.64
CA GLY A 492 20.99 -1.70 7.20
C GLY A 492 21.66 -0.79 6.18
N TYR A 493 20.90 -0.22 5.27
CA TYR A 493 21.39 0.78 4.34
C TYR A 493 21.85 2.04 5.08
N SER A 494 22.98 2.57 4.68
CA SER A 494 23.55 3.81 5.22
C SER A 494 24.32 4.54 4.13
N ASN A 495 23.94 5.79 3.89
CA ASN A 495 24.62 6.69 2.97
C ASN A 495 24.44 8.14 3.46
N PRO A 496 25.54 8.84 3.88
CA PRO A 496 25.45 10.19 4.44
C PRO A 496 24.86 11.23 3.50
N GLU A 497 25.05 11.08 2.17
CA GLU A 497 24.47 11.99 1.19
C GLU A 497 22.96 11.77 1.08
N ALA A 498 22.52 10.52 1.05
CA ALA A 498 21.11 10.17 1.08
C ALA A 498 20.45 10.67 2.37
N ASP A 499 21.06 10.44 3.53
CA ASP A 499 20.55 10.91 4.84
C ASP A 499 20.31 12.43 4.83
N LYS A 500 21.29 13.21 4.38
CA LYS A 500 21.16 14.66 4.28
C LYS A 500 20.02 15.11 3.37
N LEU A 501 19.85 14.47 2.22
CA LEU A 501 18.76 14.76 1.29
C LEU A 501 17.40 14.35 1.86
N ILE A 502 17.33 13.21 2.57
CA ILE A 502 16.13 12.74 3.27
C ILE A 502 15.72 13.74 4.35
N GLU A 503 16.65 14.23 5.17
CA GLU A 503 16.37 15.25 6.18
C GLU A 503 15.85 16.55 5.57
N GLN A 504 16.36 16.96 4.41
CA GLN A 504 15.84 18.11 3.67
C GLN A 504 14.43 17.85 3.12
N ALA A 505 14.19 16.66 2.55
CA ALA A 505 12.89 16.29 2.00
C ALA A 505 11.81 16.21 3.09
N THR A 506 12.16 15.72 4.28
CA THR A 506 11.24 15.58 5.42
C THR A 506 10.69 16.92 5.90
N THR A 507 11.39 18.05 5.65
CA THR A 507 10.95 19.39 6.10
C THR A 507 10.56 20.32 4.94
N GLU A 508 10.65 19.86 3.68
CA GLU A 508 10.30 20.66 2.51
C GLU A 508 8.76 20.74 2.38
N LEU A 509 8.24 21.96 2.23
CA LEU A 509 6.81 22.24 2.07
C LEU A 509 6.39 22.44 0.60
N ASP A 510 7.35 22.79 -0.27
CA ASP A 510 7.10 22.92 -1.70
C ASP A 510 7.14 21.54 -2.36
N VAL A 511 6.00 21.08 -2.83
CA VAL A 511 5.83 19.75 -3.43
C VAL A 511 6.79 19.52 -4.62
N LYS A 512 7.03 20.53 -5.44
CA LYS A 512 7.96 20.41 -6.60
C LYS A 512 9.41 20.25 -6.15
N LYS A 513 9.81 20.96 -5.09
CA LYS A 513 11.15 20.81 -4.51
C LYS A 513 11.28 19.47 -3.81
N HIS A 514 10.24 19.02 -3.09
CA HIS A 514 10.19 17.71 -2.48
C HIS A 514 10.39 16.60 -3.53
N PHE A 515 9.68 16.65 -4.66
CA PHE A 515 9.89 15.70 -5.76
C PHE A 515 11.33 15.72 -6.30
N LYS A 516 11.94 16.90 -6.46
CA LYS A 516 13.34 17.00 -6.89
C LYS A 516 14.33 16.40 -5.87
N LEU A 517 14.06 16.55 -4.58
CA LEU A 517 14.86 15.90 -3.54
C LEU A 517 14.71 14.38 -3.63
N ASN A 518 13.49 13.88 -3.72
CA ASN A 518 13.24 12.45 -3.86
C ASN A 518 13.84 11.86 -5.14
N GLN A 519 13.86 12.58 -6.26
CA GLN A 519 14.55 12.16 -7.48
C GLN A 519 16.05 11.93 -7.25
N LYS A 520 16.71 12.81 -6.49
CA LYS A 520 18.11 12.64 -6.12
C LYS A 520 18.32 11.49 -5.16
N ILE A 521 17.49 11.39 -4.11
CA ILE A 521 17.49 10.27 -3.15
C ILE A 521 17.31 8.95 -3.89
N GLY A 522 16.30 8.86 -4.76
CA GLY A 522 16.02 7.66 -5.53
C GLY A 522 17.16 7.23 -6.44
N ALA A 523 17.85 8.20 -7.06
CA ALA A 523 19.01 7.94 -7.91
C ALA A 523 20.19 7.34 -7.11
N ILE A 524 20.47 7.88 -5.91
CA ILE A 524 21.54 7.38 -5.03
C ILE A 524 21.21 5.96 -4.57
N ILE A 525 20.00 5.73 -4.04
CA ILE A 525 19.58 4.43 -3.54
C ILE A 525 19.59 3.38 -4.66
N TYR A 526 19.11 3.75 -5.85
CA TYR A 526 19.08 2.85 -6.99
C TYR A 526 20.49 2.50 -7.49
N ASP A 527 21.43 3.42 -7.42
CA ASP A 527 22.84 3.16 -7.76
C ASP A 527 23.55 2.31 -6.69
N ASP A 528 23.22 2.49 -5.41
CA ASP A 528 23.78 1.71 -4.31
C ASP A 528 23.24 0.28 -4.20
N GLN A 529 22.08 0.01 -4.80
CA GLN A 529 21.42 -1.31 -4.83
C GLN A 529 21.34 -2.01 -3.45
N PRO A 530 20.84 -1.37 -2.38
CA PRO A 530 20.57 -2.09 -1.12
C PRO A 530 19.47 -3.14 -1.30
N TYR A 531 18.62 -2.94 -2.27
CA TYR A 531 17.67 -3.90 -2.82
C TYR A 531 18.00 -4.13 -4.30
N ALA A 532 17.85 -5.36 -4.78
CA ALA A 532 17.58 -5.57 -6.20
C ALA A 532 16.10 -5.28 -6.42
N PHE A 533 15.80 -4.16 -7.08
CA PHE A 533 14.44 -3.76 -7.44
C PHE A 533 13.99 -4.64 -8.59
N LEU A 534 12.92 -5.42 -8.38
CA LEU A 534 12.47 -6.41 -9.36
C LEU A 534 11.42 -5.82 -10.30
N VAL A 535 10.18 -5.88 -9.87
CA VAL A 535 9.04 -5.47 -10.69
C VAL A 535 8.01 -4.72 -9.86
N GLU A 536 7.21 -3.92 -10.52
CA GLU A 536 6.01 -3.29 -9.99
C GLU A 536 4.79 -3.71 -10.79
N VAL A 537 3.65 -3.85 -10.09
CA VAL A 537 2.35 -4.16 -10.70
C VAL A 537 1.50 -2.90 -10.62
N PRO A 538 1.36 -2.11 -11.70
CA PRO A 538 0.62 -0.87 -11.68
C PRO A 538 -0.88 -1.13 -11.56
N GLY A 539 -1.53 -0.52 -10.54
CA GLY A 539 -2.95 -0.70 -10.33
C GLY A 539 -3.30 -2.00 -9.60
N PHE A 540 -4.45 -2.56 -9.91
CA PHE A 540 -4.90 -3.84 -9.36
C PHE A 540 -5.81 -4.58 -10.36
N MET A 541 -5.89 -5.89 -10.20
CA MET A 541 -6.74 -6.77 -11.00
C MET A 541 -7.88 -7.28 -10.12
N ALA A 542 -9.10 -7.15 -10.60
CA ALA A 542 -10.26 -7.66 -9.87
C ALA A 542 -11.26 -8.32 -10.79
N GLY A 543 -11.96 -9.32 -10.24
CA GLY A 543 -13.09 -10.00 -10.83
C GLY A 543 -14.37 -9.76 -10.04
N PHE A 544 -15.49 -9.76 -10.73
CA PHE A 544 -16.80 -9.41 -10.18
C PHE A 544 -17.87 -10.38 -10.65
N GLN A 545 -18.83 -10.68 -9.77
CA GLN A 545 -20.03 -11.44 -10.09
C GLN A 545 -20.97 -10.57 -10.93
N ASN A 546 -21.05 -10.85 -12.23
CA ASN A 546 -21.96 -10.14 -13.12
C ASN A 546 -23.42 -10.56 -12.82
N GLY A 547 -24.34 -9.62 -12.76
CA GLY A 547 -25.74 -9.90 -12.40
C GLY A 547 -26.05 -9.91 -10.91
N ARG A 548 -25.04 -9.88 -10.02
CA ARG A 548 -25.24 -9.72 -8.57
C ARG A 548 -24.86 -8.35 -8.06
N ILE A 549 -23.78 -7.80 -8.55
CA ILE A 549 -23.28 -6.48 -8.17
C ILE A 549 -23.08 -5.59 -9.39
N ARG A 550 -23.24 -4.30 -9.17
CA ARG A 550 -22.98 -3.22 -10.13
C ARG A 550 -22.18 -2.14 -9.43
N ALA A 551 -21.44 -1.37 -10.21
CA ALA A 551 -20.81 -0.16 -9.73
C ALA A 551 -21.50 1.06 -10.31
N SER A 552 -21.86 2.02 -9.47
CA SER A 552 -22.38 3.32 -9.93
C SER A 552 -21.34 4.08 -10.72
N ARG A 553 -20.09 3.95 -10.31
CA ARG A 553 -18.92 4.55 -10.94
C ARG A 553 -17.65 3.83 -10.49
N TRP A 554 -16.72 3.67 -11.44
CA TRP A 554 -15.38 3.18 -11.16
C TRP A 554 -14.45 4.37 -11.06
N VAL A 555 -14.06 4.73 -9.84
CA VAL A 555 -13.09 5.80 -9.59
C VAL A 555 -11.72 5.18 -9.36
N MET A 556 -10.74 5.54 -10.20
CA MET A 556 -9.51 4.74 -10.32
C MET A 556 -8.21 5.53 -10.32
N ARG A 557 -8.27 6.85 -10.11
CA ARG A 557 -7.07 7.67 -10.24
C ARG A 557 -6.09 7.48 -9.07
N TYR A 558 -6.61 7.29 -7.86
CA TYR A 558 -5.84 7.30 -6.62
C TYR A 558 -5.97 6.07 -5.74
N ASN A 559 -6.46 4.94 -6.27
CA ASN A 559 -6.24 3.69 -5.58
C ASN A 559 -7.37 2.92 -4.93
N ASP A 560 -8.61 3.32 -4.94
CA ASP A 560 -9.58 2.43 -4.31
C ASP A 560 -10.80 2.18 -5.18
N THR A 561 -11.00 0.92 -5.51
CA THR A 561 -12.32 0.37 -5.80
C THR A 561 -12.98 0.09 -4.45
N ALA A 562 -13.17 1.13 -3.67
CA ALA A 562 -13.91 0.92 -2.44
C ALA A 562 -15.29 0.36 -2.79
N PRO A 563 -15.73 -0.73 -2.14
CA PRO A 563 -17.07 -1.29 -2.32
C PRO A 563 -18.21 -0.31 -1.96
N VAL A 564 -17.86 0.88 -1.55
CA VAL A 564 -18.78 1.98 -1.22
C VAL A 564 -19.65 2.42 -2.39
N SER A 565 -19.16 2.31 -3.62
CA SER A 565 -19.90 2.63 -4.83
C SER A 565 -20.61 1.45 -5.49
N LEU A 566 -20.46 0.25 -4.93
CA LEU A 566 -21.12 -0.95 -5.40
C LEU A 566 -22.57 -1.03 -4.91
N TYR A 567 -23.43 -1.66 -5.68
CA TYR A 567 -24.83 -1.92 -5.32
C TYR A 567 -25.32 -3.25 -5.89
N SER A 568 -26.41 -3.77 -5.33
CA SER A 568 -27.02 -4.99 -5.84
C SER A 568 -27.64 -4.80 -7.22
N ALA A 569 -27.36 -5.70 -8.15
CA ALA A 569 -27.97 -5.68 -9.49
C ALA A 569 -29.46 -6.05 -9.47
N LYS A 570 -29.93 -6.70 -8.41
CA LYS A 570 -31.33 -7.05 -8.15
C LYS A 570 -31.77 -6.44 -6.83
N PRO A 571 -33.01 -5.95 -6.74
CA PRO A 571 -33.55 -5.39 -5.50
C PRO A 571 -33.59 -6.42 -4.37
#